data_ea8f7030092734e843b5ece2aaaaf1f7
#
_entry.id   ea8f7030092734e843b5ece2aaaaf1f7
#
_cell.length_a   1.000
_cell.length_b   1.000
_cell.length_c   1.000
_cell.angle_alpha   90.00
_cell.angle_beta   90.00
_cell.angle_gamma   90.00
#
_symmetry.space_group_name_H-M   'P 1'
#
loop_
_entity.id
_entity.type
_entity.pdbx_description
1 polymer ?
#
loop_
_entity_poly.entity_id
_entity_poly.type
_entity_poly.pdbx_seq_one_letter_code
_entity_poly.pdbx_strand_id
1 'polypeptide(L)'
;MLYRSQLSPVSKEARSLVLTLALAELLSRSGERIAFPSLLQPFSARNGAERLAGALMHDSFARPLPDIDQIRRFSEVVLISDFLHPLDELTELLDNLARRGVRAHLVEVADPAEETFPYSGRTEFRDPETGTTLVAGRAETYAEDYRRLYTARRDTLADFCRRLGWSFTVHRTXXXXXXXXXXXXPATQALSRLHDALSASSQGPSWGGSRK
;
A
#
# COMPACT_ATOMS: atom_id res chain seq x y z
N MET A 1 -9.20 5.72 -1.91
CA MET A 1 -8.19 5.51 -2.98
C MET A 1 -8.61 6.06 -4.36
N LEU A 2 -9.84 6.52 -4.55
CA LEU A 2 -10.31 7.03 -5.85
C LEU A 2 -9.69 8.36 -6.30
N TYR A 3 -8.93 9.00 -5.42
CA TYR A 3 -8.38 10.34 -5.65
C TYR A 3 -7.32 10.37 -6.75
N ARG A 4 -7.35 11.42 -7.56
CA ARG A 4 -6.32 11.78 -8.53
C ARG A 4 -6.23 13.31 -8.61
N SER A 5 -5.06 13.84 -8.38
CA SER A 5 -4.82 15.29 -8.52
C SER A 5 -4.42 15.65 -9.96
N GLN A 6 -4.36 16.93 -10.24
CA GLN A 6 -3.82 17.42 -11.52
C GLN A 6 -2.31 17.18 -11.64
N LEU A 7 -1.64 16.90 -10.52
CA LEU A 7 -0.20 16.62 -10.50
C LEU A 7 0.13 15.17 -10.83
N SER A 8 -0.89 14.31 -10.98
CA SER A 8 -0.69 12.89 -11.25
C SER A 8 -1.39 12.46 -12.54
N PRO A 9 -0.72 11.69 -13.42
CA PRO A 9 -1.36 11.17 -14.62
C PRO A 9 -2.34 10.03 -14.35
N VAL A 10 -2.25 9.38 -13.19
CA VAL A 10 -3.09 8.22 -12.85
C VAL A 10 -3.65 8.38 -11.44
N SER A 11 -4.80 7.75 -11.18
CA SER A 11 -5.37 7.71 -9.83
C SER A 11 -4.57 6.78 -8.92
N LYS A 12 -4.71 6.97 -7.61
CA LYS A 12 -4.09 6.05 -6.63
C LYS A 12 -4.63 4.63 -6.82
N GLU A 13 -5.93 4.51 -7.09
CA GLU A 13 -6.57 3.21 -7.35
C GLU A 13 -5.94 2.49 -8.53
N ALA A 14 -5.83 3.17 -9.68
CA ALA A 14 -5.22 2.58 -10.88
C ALA A 14 -3.77 2.17 -10.62
N ARG A 15 -3.02 3.00 -9.87
CA ARG A 15 -1.63 2.69 -9.53
C ARG A 15 -1.54 1.48 -8.60
N SER A 16 -2.42 1.42 -7.59
CA SER A 16 -2.47 0.29 -6.65
C SER A 16 -2.78 -1.02 -7.38
N LEU A 17 -3.71 -0.97 -8.34
CA LEU A 17 -4.05 -2.14 -9.13
C LEU A 17 -2.84 -2.65 -9.92
N VAL A 18 -2.10 -1.74 -10.58
CA VAL A 18 -0.90 -2.12 -11.33
C VAL A 18 0.14 -2.76 -10.39
N LEU A 19 0.37 -2.16 -9.22
CA LEU A 19 1.32 -2.71 -8.24
C LEU A 19 0.89 -4.10 -7.77
N THR A 20 -0.38 -4.26 -7.49
CA THR A 20 -0.94 -5.54 -7.01
C THR A 20 -0.79 -6.64 -8.05
N LEU A 21 -1.14 -6.36 -9.31
CA LEU A 21 -1.03 -7.33 -10.39
C LEU A 21 0.43 -7.68 -10.69
N ALA A 22 1.32 -6.68 -10.70
CA ALA A 22 2.75 -6.92 -10.93
C ALA A 22 3.35 -7.77 -9.81
N LEU A 23 2.96 -7.51 -8.56
CA LEU A 23 3.42 -8.30 -7.42
C LEU A 23 2.90 -9.74 -7.51
N ALA A 24 1.62 -9.91 -7.84
CA ALA A 24 1.03 -11.25 -8.01
C ALA A 24 1.77 -12.05 -9.08
N GLU A 25 2.11 -11.39 -10.19
CA GLU A 25 2.89 -12.04 -11.26
C GLU A 25 4.27 -12.45 -10.77
N LEU A 26 4.96 -11.53 -10.09
CA LEU A 26 6.31 -11.77 -9.59
C LEU A 26 6.33 -12.94 -8.60
N LEU A 27 5.43 -12.92 -7.62
CA LEU A 27 5.37 -13.96 -6.59
C LEU A 27 4.98 -15.33 -7.18
N SER A 28 4.01 -15.34 -8.09
CA SER A 28 3.57 -16.60 -8.69
C SER A 28 4.65 -17.20 -9.58
N ARG A 29 5.43 -16.40 -10.29
CA ARG A 29 6.58 -16.88 -11.08
C ARG A 29 7.70 -17.42 -10.19
N SER A 30 7.81 -16.88 -8.98
CA SER A 30 8.79 -17.36 -7.99
C SER A 30 8.30 -18.63 -7.26
N GLY A 31 7.11 -19.11 -7.58
CA GLY A 31 6.57 -20.33 -6.98
C GLY A 31 5.83 -20.11 -5.67
N GLU A 32 5.63 -18.86 -5.28
CA GLU A 32 4.94 -18.55 -4.02
C GLU A 32 3.44 -18.83 -4.15
N ARG A 33 2.83 -19.20 -3.02
CA ARG A 33 1.37 -19.31 -2.94
C ARG A 33 0.81 -17.94 -2.60
N ILE A 34 -0.08 -17.46 -3.45
CA ILE A 34 -0.71 -16.16 -3.26
C ILE A 34 -2.21 -16.32 -3.02
N ALA A 35 -2.78 -15.36 -2.30
CA ALA A 35 -4.21 -15.28 -2.01
C ALA A 35 -4.62 -13.82 -1.97
N PHE A 36 -5.89 -13.55 -2.18
CA PHE A 36 -6.45 -12.22 -1.98
C PHE A 36 -7.70 -12.40 -1.10
N PRO A 37 -7.67 -11.89 0.13
CA PRO A 37 -8.78 -12.12 1.07
C PRO A 37 -10.14 -11.76 0.47
N SER A 38 -11.12 -12.59 0.69
CA SER A 38 -12.50 -12.52 0.17
C SER A 38 -12.64 -12.74 -1.33
N LEU A 39 -11.54 -12.74 -2.08
CA LEU A 39 -11.62 -12.77 -3.55
C LEU A 39 -10.98 -14.01 -4.16
N LEU A 40 -9.81 -14.41 -3.64
CA LEU A 40 -9.04 -15.49 -4.27
C LEU A 40 -8.38 -16.37 -3.20
N GLN A 41 -8.81 -17.64 -3.16
CA GLN A 41 -8.24 -18.64 -2.25
C GLN A 41 -6.77 -18.91 -2.58
N PRO A 42 -5.97 -19.33 -1.60
CA PRO A 42 -4.54 -19.56 -1.84
C PRO A 42 -4.28 -20.54 -2.99
N PHE A 43 -3.48 -20.12 -3.94
CA PHE A 43 -3.11 -20.93 -5.10
C PHE A 43 -1.63 -20.74 -5.44
N SER A 44 -1.10 -21.69 -6.21
CA SER A 44 0.24 -21.61 -6.77
C SER A 44 0.12 -21.92 -8.26
N ALA A 45 0.36 -20.93 -9.11
CA ALA A 45 0.32 -21.07 -10.56
C ALA A 45 1.09 -19.92 -11.17
N ARG A 46 1.65 -20.14 -12.37
CA ARG A 46 2.50 -19.14 -13.01
C ARG A 46 1.76 -17.95 -13.62
N ASN A 47 0.42 -17.97 -13.61
CA ASN A 47 -0.40 -16.88 -14.16
C ASN A 47 -1.12 -16.08 -13.06
N GLY A 48 -0.38 -15.72 -12.02
CA GLY A 48 -0.94 -15.03 -10.84
C GLY A 48 -1.65 -13.73 -11.17
N ALA A 49 -1.03 -12.88 -12.00
CA ALA A 49 -1.64 -11.60 -12.37
C ALA A 49 -2.94 -11.79 -13.14
N GLU A 50 -2.96 -12.74 -14.09
CA GLU A 50 -4.15 -13.02 -14.90
C GLU A 50 -5.32 -13.53 -14.03
N ARG A 51 -5.02 -14.45 -13.11
CA ARG A 51 -6.05 -14.99 -12.21
C ARG A 51 -6.59 -13.92 -11.27
N LEU A 52 -5.70 -13.10 -10.71
CA LEU A 52 -6.12 -12.01 -9.83
C LEU A 52 -6.92 -10.95 -10.61
N ALA A 53 -6.46 -10.55 -11.80
CA ALA A 53 -7.18 -9.60 -12.63
C ALA A 53 -8.59 -10.10 -12.98
N GLY A 54 -8.71 -11.39 -13.34
CA GLY A 54 -10.00 -11.99 -13.60
C GLY A 54 -10.93 -11.94 -12.39
N ALA A 55 -10.41 -12.24 -11.20
CA ALA A 55 -11.21 -12.16 -9.97
C ALA A 55 -11.63 -10.72 -9.68
N LEU A 56 -10.71 -9.76 -9.83
CA LEU A 56 -10.97 -8.34 -9.58
C LEU A 56 -12.05 -7.75 -10.52
N MET A 57 -12.19 -8.29 -11.72
CA MET A 57 -13.21 -7.82 -12.67
C MET A 57 -14.65 -8.18 -12.25
N HIS A 58 -14.80 -9.16 -11.36
CA HIS A 58 -16.10 -9.67 -10.95
C HIS A 58 -16.54 -9.20 -9.56
N ASP A 59 -15.72 -8.40 -8.87
CA ASP A 59 -16.04 -7.95 -7.53
C ASP A 59 -15.89 -6.43 -7.41
N SER A 60 -16.76 -5.83 -6.63
CA SER A 60 -16.65 -4.42 -6.28
C SER A 60 -15.97 -4.31 -4.91
N PHE A 61 -14.90 -3.53 -4.84
CA PHE A 61 -14.15 -3.29 -3.60
C PHE A 61 -14.95 -2.39 -2.68
N ALA A 62 -15.85 -2.99 -1.89
CA ALA A 62 -16.71 -2.22 -1.02
C ALA A 62 -16.17 -2.07 0.41
N ARG A 63 -15.10 -2.80 0.76
CA ARG A 63 -14.59 -2.78 2.13
C ARG A 63 -13.32 -1.94 2.24
N PRO A 64 -13.33 -0.94 3.13
CA PRO A 64 -12.16 -0.06 3.29
C PRO A 64 -10.95 -0.75 3.92
N LEU A 65 -11.16 -1.75 4.79
CA LEU A 65 -10.08 -2.49 5.44
C LEU A 65 -10.29 -3.99 5.25
N PRO A 66 -9.22 -4.78 5.18
CA PRO A 66 -9.33 -6.22 4.97
C PRO A 66 -9.90 -6.95 6.19
N ASP A 67 -10.60 -8.06 5.93
CA ASP A 67 -11.09 -8.94 6.98
C ASP A 67 -9.92 -9.80 7.49
N ILE A 68 -9.46 -9.53 8.70
CA ILE A 68 -8.31 -10.19 9.31
C ILE A 68 -8.53 -11.70 9.44
N ASP A 69 -9.78 -12.13 9.67
CA ASP A 69 -10.05 -13.56 9.90
C ASP A 69 -9.77 -14.42 8.66
N GLN A 70 -9.73 -13.79 7.49
CA GLN A 70 -9.38 -14.48 6.25
C GLN A 70 -7.88 -14.56 6.02
N ILE A 71 -7.07 -13.89 6.87
CA ILE A 71 -5.61 -13.90 6.74
C ILE A 71 -5.07 -15.01 7.64
N ARG A 72 -4.33 -15.94 7.03
CA ARG A 72 -3.76 -17.07 7.78
C ARG A 72 -2.70 -16.60 8.76
N ARG A 73 -2.65 -17.28 9.91
CA ARG A 73 -1.60 -17.04 10.90
C ARG A 73 -0.22 -17.32 10.28
N PHE A 74 0.74 -16.53 10.66
CA PHE A 74 2.15 -16.65 10.24
C PHE A 74 2.36 -16.49 8.72
N SER A 75 1.40 -15.87 8.02
CA SER A 75 1.60 -15.54 6.61
C SER A 75 2.34 -14.20 6.44
N GLU A 76 2.77 -13.93 5.22
CA GLU A 76 3.24 -12.61 4.83
C GLU A 76 2.10 -11.90 4.09
N VAL A 77 1.91 -10.63 4.40
CA VAL A 77 0.82 -9.81 3.86
C VAL A 77 1.39 -8.54 3.26
N VAL A 78 0.95 -8.19 2.07
CA VAL A 78 1.27 -6.89 1.46
C VAL A 78 -0.01 -6.05 1.49
N LEU A 79 0.06 -4.90 2.17
CA LEU A 79 -1.03 -3.93 2.24
C LEU A 79 -0.69 -2.75 1.34
N ILE A 80 -1.48 -2.55 0.29
CA ILE A 80 -1.30 -1.44 -0.66
C ILE A 80 -2.46 -0.48 -0.47
N SER A 81 -2.19 0.72 0.04
CA SER A 81 -3.24 1.67 0.42
C SER A 81 -2.67 3.09 0.48
N ASP A 82 -3.53 4.09 0.60
CA ASP A 82 -3.11 5.45 0.96
C ASP A 82 -3.04 5.65 2.47
N PHE A 83 -3.53 4.69 3.25
CA PHE A 83 -3.53 4.69 4.71
C PHE A 83 -4.12 5.97 5.32
N LEU A 84 -5.14 6.56 4.68
CA LEU A 84 -5.80 7.78 5.16
C LEU A 84 -6.96 7.52 6.14
N HIS A 85 -7.22 6.26 6.45
CA HIS A 85 -8.19 5.87 7.49
C HIS A 85 -7.78 6.44 8.85
N PRO A 86 -8.71 6.54 9.81
CA PRO A 86 -8.35 6.95 11.16
C PRO A 86 -7.18 6.13 11.70
N LEU A 87 -6.23 6.81 12.32
CA LEU A 87 -4.96 6.17 12.70
C LEU A 87 -5.15 5.07 13.75
N ASP A 88 -6.14 5.25 14.63
CA ASP A 88 -6.50 4.25 15.65
C ASP A 88 -7.02 2.97 14.99
N GLU A 89 -7.86 3.07 13.98
CA GLU A 89 -8.36 1.89 13.24
C GLU A 89 -7.22 1.16 12.54
N LEU A 90 -6.31 1.93 11.92
CA LEU A 90 -5.15 1.34 11.24
C LEU A 90 -4.23 0.63 12.23
N THR A 91 -3.90 1.27 13.35
CA THR A 91 -3.01 0.66 14.34
C THR A 91 -3.65 -0.57 15.00
N GLU A 92 -4.97 -0.55 15.21
CA GLU A 92 -5.69 -1.73 15.70
C GLU A 92 -5.59 -2.90 14.70
N LEU A 93 -5.80 -2.63 13.42
CA LEU A 93 -5.65 -3.62 12.35
C LEU A 93 -4.23 -4.22 12.37
N LEU A 94 -3.21 -3.35 12.41
CA LEU A 94 -1.81 -3.79 12.38
C LEU A 94 -1.44 -4.57 13.65
N ASP A 95 -1.92 -4.14 14.82
CA ASP A 95 -1.72 -4.89 16.08
C ASP A 95 -2.35 -6.28 16.01
N ASN A 96 -3.55 -6.38 15.45
CA ASN A 96 -4.23 -7.67 15.30
C ASN A 96 -3.45 -8.60 14.36
N LEU A 97 -2.92 -8.08 13.26
CA LEU A 97 -2.05 -8.86 12.37
C LEU A 97 -0.79 -9.32 13.10
N ALA A 98 -0.17 -8.44 13.87
CA ALA A 98 1.04 -8.76 14.63
C ALA A 98 0.77 -9.88 15.66
N ARG A 99 -0.36 -9.81 16.39
CA ARG A 99 -0.74 -10.85 17.37
C ARG A 99 -0.97 -12.21 16.70
N ARG A 100 -1.34 -12.23 15.43
CA ARG A 100 -1.50 -13.49 14.68
C ARG A 100 -0.17 -14.02 14.12
N GLY A 101 0.92 -13.32 14.39
CA GLY A 101 2.25 -13.69 13.88
C GLY A 101 2.40 -13.39 12.38
N VAL A 102 1.55 -12.54 11.84
CA VAL A 102 1.64 -12.12 10.43
C VAL A 102 2.80 -11.13 10.29
N ARG A 103 3.53 -11.25 9.20
CA ARG A 103 4.53 -10.25 8.81
C ARG A 103 3.93 -9.40 7.70
N ALA A 104 3.88 -8.09 7.90
CA ALA A 104 3.25 -7.20 6.93
C ALA A 104 4.25 -6.28 6.25
N HIS A 105 3.96 -5.96 5.00
CA HIS A 105 4.70 -5.03 4.16
C HIS A 105 3.72 -3.97 3.69
N LEU A 106 3.89 -2.75 4.17
CA LEU A 106 2.99 -1.65 3.85
C LEU A 106 3.54 -0.84 2.68
N VAL A 107 2.71 -0.65 1.67
CA VAL A 107 3.03 0.19 0.49
C VAL A 107 2.03 1.33 0.46
N GLU A 108 2.47 2.51 0.86
CA GLU A 108 1.65 3.71 0.78
C GLU A 108 1.65 4.22 -0.66
N VAL A 109 0.47 4.40 -1.23
CA VAL A 109 0.31 5.02 -2.56
C VAL A 109 -0.10 6.47 -2.35
N ALA A 110 0.82 7.39 -2.60
CA ALA A 110 0.66 8.81 -2.34
C ALA A 110 0.53 9.62 -3.64
N ASP A 111 -0.41 10.57 -3.64
CA ASP A 111 -0.50 11.55 -4.70
C ASP A 111 0.35 12.77 -4.31
N PRO A 112 1.14 13.35 -5.24
CA PRO A 112 1.98 14.51 -4.91
C PRO A 112 1.21 15.69 -4.29
N ALA A 113 -0.04 15.90 -4.68
CA ALA A 113 -0.84 16.99 -4.10
C ALA A 113 -1.18 16.73 -2.62
N GLU A 114 -1.26 15.47 -2.21
CA GLU A 114 -1.47 15.14 -0.80
C GLU A 114 -0.23 15.46 0.04
N GLU A 115 0.95 15.27 -0.53
CA GLU A 115 2.20 15.56 0.19
C GLU A 115 2.50 17.05 0.26
N THR A 116 2.21 17.80 -0.82
CA THR A 116 2.61 19.20 -0.93
C THR A 116 1.51 20.20 -0.57
N PHE A 117 0.25 19.77 -0.64
CA PHE A 117 -0.92 20.62 -0.44
C PHE A 117 -0.83 21.90 -1.25
N PRO A 118 -0.88 21.83 -2.60
CA PRO A 118 -0.62 22.98 -3.48
C PRO A 118 -1.86 23.84 -3.71
N TYR A 119 -2.70 24.01 -2.70
CA TYR A 119 -3.97 24.71 -2.83
C TYR A 119 -3.90 26.08 -2.22
N SER A 120 -4.53 27.07 -2.88
CA SER A 120 -4.57 28.46 -2.44
C SER A 120 -5.91 29.10 -2.81
N GLY A 121 -6.27 30.16 -2.08
CA GLY A 121 -7.53 30.86 -2.30
C GLY A 121 -8.74 30.00 -1.93
N ARG A 122 -9.88 30.35 -2.49
CA ARG A 122 -11.11 29.62 -2.25
C ARG A 122 -11.05 28.27 -2.98
N THR A 123 -10.98 27.18 -2.23
CA THR A 123 -10.85 25.83 -2.75
C THR A 123 -11.97 24.96 -2.20
N GLU A 124 -12.59 24.20 -3.09
CA GLU A 124 -13.57 23.18 -2.70
C GLU A 124 -12.90 21.82 -2.75
N PHE A 125 -12.90 21.14 -1.62
CA PHE A 125 -12.39 19.77 -1.48
C PHE A 125 -13.58 18.83 -1.47
N ARG A 126 -13.56 17.83 -2.31
CA ARG A 126 -14.61 16.82 -2.38
C ARG A 126 -14.02 15.44 -2.11
N ASP A 127 -14.61 14.75 -1.16
CA ASP A 127 -14.25 13.36 -0.89
C ASP A 127 -14.83 12.49 -2.00
N PRO A 128 -13.99 11.81 -2.78
CA PRO A 128 -14.50 11.00 -3.91
C PRO A 128 -15.23 9.73 -3.46
N GLU A 129 -15.07 9.33 -2.20
CA GLU A 129 -15.70 8.10 -1.69
C GLU A 129 -17.07 8.37 -1.07
N THR A 130 -17.21 9.47 -0.33
CA THR A 130 -18.47 9.82 0.34
C THR A 130 -19.25 10.91 -0.40
N GLY A 131 -18.59 11.67 -1.27
CA GLY A 131 -19.17 12.83 -1.93
C GLY A 131 -19.23 14.07 -1.05
N THR A 132 -18.78 13.97 0.20
CA THR A 132 -18.78 15.10 1.14
C THR A 132 -17.90 16.24 0.62
N THR A 133 -18.38 17.47 0.77
CA THR A 133 -17.69 18.64 0.27
C THR A 133 -17.31 19.57 1.41
N LEU A 134 -16.07 20.07 1.38
CA LEU A 134 -15.57 21.10 2.31
C LEU A 134 -15.05 22.27 1.51
N VAL A 135 -15.52 23.48 1.83
CA VAL A 135 -15.03 24.69 1.17
C VAL A 135 -14.12 25.46 2.12
N ALA A 136 -12.88 25.62 1.72
CA ALA A 136 -11.89 26.47 2.42
C ALA A 136 -11.86 27.83 1.74
N GLY A 137 -12.09 28.90 2.49
CA GLY A 137 -12.02 30.26 1.95
C GLY A 137 -10.61 30.67 1.56
N ARG A 138 -9.61 30.19 2.31
CA ARG A 138 -8.19 30.45 2.09
C ARG A 138 -7.43 29.17 2.37
N ALA A 139 -7.34 28.30 1.36
CA ALA A 139 -6.78 26.96 1.52
C ALA A 139 -5.32 26.97 2.02
N GLU A 140 -4.54 27.95 1.57
CA GLU A 140 -3.13 28.08 1.96
C GLU A 140 -2.91 28.19 3.47
N THR A 141 -3.91 28.67 4.22
CA THR A 141 -3.78 28.79 5.68
C THR A 141 -3.72 27.45 6.39
N TYR A 142 -4.19 26.39 5.73
CA TYR A 142 -4.18 25.04 6.30
C TYR A 142 -2.95 24.22 5.88
N ALA A 143 -2.15 24.73 4.96
CA ALA A 143 -1.10 23.96 4.30
C ALA A 143 -0.04 23.41 5.28
N GLU A 144 0.40 24.25 6.23
CA GLU A 144 1.44 23.85 7.19
C GLU A 144 0.93 22.77 8.14
N ASP A 145 -0.26 23.00 8.73
CA ASP A 145 -0.87 22.03 9.64
C ASP A 145 -1.17 20.71 8.93
N TYR A 146 -1.71 20.78 7.71
CA TYR A 146 -1.99 19.60 6.92
C TYR A 146 -0.70 18.78 6.68
N ARG A 147 0.37 19.45 6.20
CA ARG A 147 1.62 18.75 5.92
C ARG A 147 2.22 18.13 7.20
N ARG A 148 2.13 18.85 8.32
CA ARG A 148 2.59 18.35 9.61
C ARG A 148 1.83 17.09 10.02
N LEU A 149 0.51 17.10 9.91
CA LEU A 149 -0.34 15.94 10.25
C LEU A 149 -0.10 14.77 9.31
N TYR A 150 0.04 15.05 8.01
CA TYR A 150 0.30 14.03 7.00
C TYR A 150 1.64 13.32 7.27
N THR A 151 2.68 14.12 7.53
CA THR A 151 4.02 13.57 7.84
C THR A 151 3.99 12.78 9.14
N ALA A 152 3.37 13.32 10.19
CA ALA A 152 3.28 12.63 11.49
C ALA A 152 2.57 11.28 11.39
N ARG A 153 1.50 11.20 10.58
CA ARG A 153 0.81 9.94 10.32
C ARG A 153 1.75 8.93 9.66
N ARG A 154 2.46 9.35 8.61
CA ARG A 154 3.42 8.51 7.89
C ARG A 154 4.52 8.01 8.82
N ASP A 155 5.07 8.91 9.64
CA ASP A 155 6.12 8.55 10.60
C ASP A 155 5.62 7.53 11.62
N THR A 156 4.39 7.69 12.10
CA THR A 156 3.78 6.74 13.05
C THR A 156 3.69 5.35 12.44
N LEU A 157 3.23 5.23 11.19
CA LEU A 157 3.12 3.93 10.52
C LEU A 157 4.49 3.34 10.23
N ALA A 158 5.46 4.15 9.81
CA ALA A 158 6.82 3.70 9.54
C ALA A 158 7.49 3.19 10.83
N ASP A 159 7.31 3.92 11.94
CA ASP A 159 7.84 3.51 13.25
C ASP A 159 7.19 2.22 13.75
N PHE A 160 5.89 2.08 13.54
CA PHE A 160 5.16 0.86 13.90
C PHE A 160 5.76 -0.34 13.16
N CYS A 161 5.92 -0.21 11.84
CA CYS A 161 6.51 -1.27 11.02
C CYS A 161 7.93 -1.60 11.46
N ARG A 162 8.76 -0.58 11.71
CA ARG A 162 10.16 -0.77 12.12
C ARG A 162 10.26 -1.57 13.44
N ARG A 163 9.39 -1.28 14.41
CA ARG A 163 9.39 -2.00 15.70
C ARG A 163 9.07 -3.48 15.54
N LEU A 164 8.27 -3.83 14.53
CA LEU A 164 7.85 -5.22 14.28
C LEU A 164 8.73 -5.95 13.27
N GLY A 165 9.76 -5.28 12.72
CA GLY A 165 10.57 -5.84 11.64
C GLY A 165 9.80 -5.95 10.32
N TRP A 166 8.77 -5.14 10.15
CA TRP A 166 7.98 -5.04 8.93
C TRP A 166 8.57 -3.96 8.02
N SER A 167 8.19 -3.95 6.74
CA SER A 167 8.62 -2.89 5.84
C SER A 167 7.51 -1.87 5.58
N PHE A 168 7.91 -0.62 5.41
CA PHE A 168 7.03 0.48 4.99
C PHE A 168 7.69 1.20 3.83
N THR A 169 6.98 1.33 2.71
CA THR A 169 7.48 2.00 1.51
C THR A 169 6.44 2.99 0.99
N VAL A 170 6.92 4.11 0.45
CA VAL A 170 6.04 5.11 -0.19
C VAL A 170 6.22 5.04 -1.70
N HIS A 171 5.13 4.80 -2.41
CA HIS A 171 5.08 4.84 -3.87
C HIS A 171 4.26 6.05 -4.32
N ARG A 172 4.87 6.96 -5.09
CA ARG A 172 4.20 8.19 -5.55
C ARG A 172 3.60 8.00 -6.94
N THR A 173 2.37 8.42 -7.10
CA THR A 173 1.67 8.34 -8.40
C THR A 173 2.28 9.26 -9.45
N UNK A 174 2.76 10.11 -8.97
CA UNK A 174 3.38 11.05 -9.82
C UNK A 174 4.68 10.61 -10.33
N UNK A 175 4.85 9.88 -10.16
CA UNK A 175 6.03 9.46 -10.61
C UNK A 175 6.12 9.84 -11.99
N UNK A 176 6.42 10.77 -11.89
CA UNK A 176 6.48 11.33 -13.10
C UNK A 176 6.79 10.34 -14.07
N UNK A 177 6.15 10.44 -14.65
CA UNK A 177 6.31 9.66 -15.76
C UNK A 177 7.45 10.15 -16.56
N UNK A 178 7.70 11.07 -16.22
CA UNK A 178 8.72 11.69 -16.84
C UNK A 178 10.03 11.10 -16.46
N UNK A 179 9.96 10.68 -15.61
CA UNK A 179 11.12 10.14 -15.23
C UNK A 179 11.20 8.72 -15.63
N UNK A 180 10.53 8.70 -16.31
CA UNK A 180 10.44 7.43 -16.76
C UNK A 180 11.62 6.84 -17.38
N UNK A 181 12.13 7.56 -17.67
CA UNK A 181 13.20 7.03 -18.36
C UNK A 181 14.16 6.31 -17.51
N UNK A 182 14.44 6.66 -16.78
CA UNK A 182 15.47 6.10 -16.12
C UNK A 182 15.08 5.29 -14.94
N UNK A 183 14.37 5.55 -14.70
CA UNK A 183 14.14 4.91 -13.47
C UNK A 183 13.20 3.80 -13.74
N UNK A 184 13.55 2.97 -13.47
CA UNK A 184 12.60 2.09 -13.39
C UNK A 184 11.47 2.82 -12.96
N UNK A 185 10.68 2.78 -13.45
CA UNK A 185 9.61 3.22 -13.03
C UNK A 185 9.65 3.12 -11.66
N PRO A 186 9.07 4.04 -11.02
CA PRO A 186 8.90 4.00 -9.59
C PRO A 186 8.22 2.71 -9.10
N ALA A 187 7.36 2.20 -9.89
CA ALA A 187 6.74 0.88 -9.61
C ALA A 187 7.78 -0.24 -9.56
N THR A 188 8.72 -0.23 -10.50
CA THR A 188 9.79 -1.25 -10.49
C THR A 188 10.65 -1.12 -9.23
N GLN A 189 10.99 0.08 -8.82
CA GLN A 189 11.74 0.27 -7.58
C GLN A 189 10.95 -0.18 -6.36
N ALA A 190 9.67 0.16 -6.30
CA ALA A 190 8.82 -0.28 -5.19
C ALA A 190 8.72 -1.81 -5.14
N LEU A 191 8.57 -2.43 -6.31
CA LEU A 191 8.51 -3.89 -6.41
C LEU A 191 9.85 -4.53 -6.03
N SER A 192 10.99 -3.93 -6.46
CA SER A 192 12.32 -4.44 -6.07
C SER A 192 12.51 -4.36 -4.56
N ARG A 193 12.20 -3.23 -3.96
CA ARG A 193 12.32 -3.08 -2.50
C ARG A 193 11.42 -4.07 -1.75
N LEU A 194 10.21 -4.25 -2.24
CA LEU A 194 9.27 -5.20 -1.66
C LEU A 194 9.76 -6.64 -1.83
N HIS A 195 10.26 -6.98 -3.02
CA HIS A 195 10.85 -8.28 -3.29
C HIS A 195 12.06 -8.54 -2.37
N ASP A 196 12.94 -7.54 -2.22
CA ASP A 196 14.12 -7.67 -1.35
C ASP A 196 13.71 -7.86 0.12
N ALA A 197 12.68 -7.12 0.57
CA ALA A 197 12.15 -7.24 1.93
C ALA A 197 11.54 -8.63 2.16
N LEU A 198 10.78 -9.14 1.19
CA LEU A 198 10.19 -10.48 1.26
C LEU A 198 11.26 -11.57 1.26
N SER A 199 12.28 -11.42 0.40
CA SER A 199 13.39 -12.38 0.30
C SER A 199 14.24 -12.38 1.57
N ALA A 200 14.50 -11.22 2.16
CA ALA A 200 15.25 -11.12 3.41
C ALA A 200 14.50 -11.80 4.56
N SER A 201 13.16 -11.72 4.55
CA SER A 201 12.34 -12.32 5.58
C SER A 201 12.29 -13.85 5.49
N SER A 202 12.48 -14.40 4.28
CA SER A 202 12.45 -15.86 4.07
C SER A 202 13.74 -16.54 4.53
N GLN A 203 14.84 -15.77 4.72
CA GLN A 203 16.08 -16.29 5.27
C GLN A 203 16.07 -16.17 6.78
N GLY A 204 15.29 -17.02 7.44
CA GLY A 204 15.29 -17.12 8.89
C GLY A 204 16.67 -17.56 9.41
N PRO A 205 16.96 -17.34 10.70
CA PRO A 205 18.27 -17.71 11.26
C PRO A 205 18.55 -19.20 11.03
N SER A 206 19.64 -19.49 10.34
CA SER A 206 20.09 -20.86 10.15
C SER A 206 20.51 -21.42 11.54
N TRP A 207 19.73 -22.32 12.07
CA TRP A 207 20.11 -23.06 13.26
C TRP A 207 21.25 -24.00 12.86
N GLY A 208 22.46 -23.53 13.04
CA GLY A 208 23.63 -24.38 12.94
C GLY A 208 23.62 -25.40 14.08
N GLY A 209 23.03 -26.53 13.81
CA GLY A 209 23.13 -27.67 14.73
C GLY A 209 24.55 -28.19 14.70
N SER A 210 25.38 -27.80 15.67
CA SER A 210 26.66 -28.46 15.90
C SER A 210 26.37 -29.79 16.60
N ARG A 211 26.47 -30.88 15.84
CA ARG A 211 26.53 -32.20 16.47
C ARG A 211 27.97 -32.46 16.90
N LYS A 212 28.15 -32.62 18.16
CA LYS A 212 29.32 -33.37 18.69
C LYS A 212 28.89 -34.79 18.97
#